data_5ce5120d5f3b09fedd6423f90ab06051
#
_entry.id   5ce5120d5f3b09fedd6423f90ab06051
#
_cell.length_a   1.000
_cell.length_b   1.000
_cell.length_c   1.000
_cell.angle_alpha   90.00
_cell.angle_beta   90.00
_cell.angle_gamma   90.00
#
_symmetry.space_group_name_H-M   'P 1'
#
loop_
_entity.id
_entity.type
_entity.pdbx_description
1 polymer ?
#
loop_
_entity_poly.entity_id
_entity_poly.type
_entity_poly.pdbx_seq_one_letter_code
_entity_poly.pdbx_strand_id
1 'polypeptide(L)'
;MPNPQDIFQLAQQTATQVTASPENWRRFLYTAAHNYHTTYLNQLLIHAQRPDATACATMKYWNEQAHRKVMYGSKSIIILQRHQGVPTAKRVFSMTDTVLTGDKAAAPWEVTDAMRLLLMQVNSVGSLMDRATEQVVSLSDRANRVLATSIEDSALNWSHPEDQRFILQELAAQSTLYMICIRLGIPVQEEDFPAFQNVTQFDTSRISLCLGGYVQAAAEPLLDELGHEVMQLARDSVAIQAEPVHNTDTQSPTQTTSREEAVTDDVHEREGLSDSEP
;
A
#
# COMPACT_ATOMS: atom_id res chain seq x y z
N MET A 1 21.86 4.28 -20.86
CA MET A 1 21.08 4.64 -19.65
C MET A 1 21.03 6.16 -19.56
N PRO A 2 19.93 6.77 -19.09
CA PRO A 2 19.91 8.23 -18.91
C PRO A 2 20.97 8.64 -17.89
N ASN A 3 21.49 9.87 -18.07
CA ASN A 3 22.47 10.43 -17.15
C ASN A 3 21.83 10.66 -15.77
N PRO A 4 22.48 10.31 -14.66
CA PRO A 4 21.96 10.58 -13.30
C PRO A 4 21.63 12.06 -13.06
N GLN A 5 22.32 12.99 -13.70
CA GLN A 5 22.03 14.44 -13.61
C GLN A 5 20.66 14.77 -14.21
N ASP A 6 20.34 14.21 -15.39
CA ASP A 6 19.04 14.43 -16.04
C ASP A 6 17.89 13.86 -15.21
N ILE A 7 18.13 12.69 -14.57
CA ILE A 7 17.16 12.08 -13.68
C ILE A 7 16.93 12.95 -12.43
N PHE A 8 18.00 13.50 -11.85
CA PHE A 8 17.89 14.40 -10.70
C PHE A 8 17.18 15.71 -11.06
N GLN A 9 17.48 16.28 -12.24
CA GLN A 9 16.80 17.46 -12.75
C GLN A 9 15.29 17.20 -12.94
N LEU A 10 14.91 16.04 -13.49
CA LEU A 10 13.50 15.64 -13.60
C LEU A 10 12.82 15.63 -12.21
N ALA A 11 13.47 15.05 -11.20
CA ALA A 11 12.93 15.03 -9.84
C ALA A 11 12.75 16.45 -9.26
N GLN A 12 13.70 17.35 -9.48
CA GLN A 12 13.61 18.74 -9.03
C GLN A 12 12.48 19.51 -9.73
N GLN A 13 12.30 19.33 -11.03
CA GLN A 13 11.18 19.93 -11.76
C GLN A 13 9.84 19.37 -11.29
N THR A 14 9.78 18.07 -11.05
CA THR A 14 8.56 17.43 -10.52
C THR A 14 8.25 17.92 -9.11
N ALA A 15 9.26 18.15 -8.27
CA ALA A 15 9.09 18.68 -6.91
C ALA A 15 8.33 20.00 -6.89
N THR A 16 8.65 20.93 -7.78
CA THR A 16 7.92 22.22 -7.89
C THR A 16 6.54 22.06 -8.54
N GLN A 17 6.38 21.10 -9.44
CA GLN A 17 5.10 20.84 -10.09
C GLN A 17 4.06 20.24 -9.12
N VAL A 18 4.47 19.32 -8.26
CA VAL A 18 3.54 18.66 -7.32
C VAL A 18 3.07 19.61 -6.23
N THR A 19 3.85 20.63 -5.86
CA THR A 19 3.46 21.65 -4.88
C THR A 19 2.80 22.88 -5.50
N ALA A 20 2.65 22.94 -6.83
CA ALA A 20 2.06 24.09 -7.52
C ALA A 20 0.56 24.25 -7.26
N SER A 21 -0.17 23.23 -6.84
CA SER A 21 -1.56 23.29 -6.44
C SER A 21 -1.96 22.16 -5.48
N PRO A 22 -3.02 22.33 -4.68
CA PRO A 22 -3.57 21.24 -3.85
C PRO A 22 -3.94 19.99 -4.64
N GLU A 23 -4.46 20.14 -5.85
CA GLU A 23 -4.81 19.02 -6.71
C GLU A 23 -3.57 18.24 -7.17
N ASN A 24 -2.50 18.92 -7.59
CA ASN A 24 -1.24 18.26 -7.97
C ASN A 24 -0.64 17.52 -6.79
N TRP A 25 -0.72 18.09 -5.58
CA TRP A 25 -0.26 17.46 -4.36
C TRP A 25 -1.03 16.18 -4.06
N ARG A 26 -2.37 16.19 -4.12
CA ARG A 26 -3.20 14.98 -3.95
C ARG A 26 -2.86 13.89 -4.96
N ARG A 27 -2.71 14.25 -6.24
CA ARG A 27 -2.31 13.31 -7.29
C ARG A 27 -0.95 12.67 -7.03
N PHE A 28 0.00 13.48 -6.56
CA PHE A 28 1.31 12.98 -6.13
C PHE A 28 1.19 12.05 -4.93
N LEU A 29 0.45 12.44 -3.88
CA LEU A 29 0.27 11.63 -2.68
C LEU A 29 -0.37 10.27 -2.98
N TYR A 30 -1.25 10.20 -3.99
CA TYR A 30 -1.77 8.91 -4.48
C TYR A 30 -0.64 7.99 -4.95
N THR A 31 0.26 8.48 -5.79
CA THR A 31 1.44 7.73 -6.25
C THR A 31 2.37 7.36 -5.08
N ALA A 32 2.60 8.31 -4.17
CA ALA A 32 3.45 8.14 -3.00
C ALA A 32 2.92 7.08 -2.04
N ALA A 33 1.60 7.07 -1.76
CA ALA A 33 0.95 6.09 -0.91
C ALA A 33 1.14 4.65 -1.40
N HIS A 34 1.15 4.41 -2.71
CA HIS A 34 1.39 3.10 -3.30
C HIS A 34 2.87 2.73 -3.41
N ASN A 35 3.77 3.70 -3.23
CA ASN A 35 5.22 3.54 -3.33
C ASN A 35 5.95 4.07 -2.08
N TYR A 36 5.32 3.97 -0.90
CA TYR A 36 5.77 4.60 0.33
C TYR A 36 7.13 4.09 0.86
N HIS A 37 7.55 2.87 0.52
CA HIS A 37 8.87 2.33 0.84
C HIS A 37 10.03 2.98 0.05
N THR A 38 9.72 3.82 -0.94
CA THR A 38 10.76 4.51 -1.70
C THR A 38 10.97 5.92 -1.14
N THR A 39 12.20 6.44 -1.30
CA THR A 39 12.49 7.83 -0.92
C THR A 39 11.60 8.81 -1.67
N TYR A 40 11.31 9.97 -1.08
CA TYR A 40 10.53 11.02 -1.72
C TYR A 40 11.03 11.37 -3.13
N LEU A 41 12.34 11.47 -3.30
CA LEU A 41 12.97 11.73 -4.62
C LEU A 41 12.58 10.66 -5.64
N ASN A 42 12.54 9.40 -5.25
CA ASN A 42 12.14 8.32 -6.15
C ASN A 42 10.61 8.29 -6.35
N GLN A 43 9.81 8.67 -5.37
CA GLN A 43 8.36 8.85 -5.53
C GLN A 43 8.06 9.93 -6.57
N LEU A 44 8.80 11.06 -6.57
CA LEU A 44 8.71 12.10 -7.61
C LEU A 44 9.06 11.55 -9.00
N LEU A 45 10.12 10.76 -9.11
CA LEU A 45 10.53 10.15 -10.37
C LEU A 45 9.50 9.13 -10.90
N ILE A 46 8.89 8.36 -10.01
CA ILE A 46 7.80 7.44 -10.37
C ILE A 46 6.61 8.26 -10.86
N HIS A 47 6.19 9.26 -10.10
CA HIS A 47 5.05 10.12 -10.44
C HIS A 47 5.22 10.84 -11.78
N ALA A 48 6.40 11.41 -12.03
CA ALA A 48 6.71 12.11 -13.28
C ALA A 48 6.62 11.22 -14.52
N GLN A 49 6.98 9.94 -14.40
CA GLN A 49 7.00 8.99 -15.50
C GLN A 49 5.71 8.20 -15.63
N ARG A 50 5.03 7.96 -14.48
CA ARG A 50 3.82 7.15 -14.41
C ARG A 50 3.02 7.46 -13.14
N PRO A 51 2.13 8.46 -13.15
CA PRO A 51 1.37 8.90 -11.98
C PRO A 51 0.45 7.83 -11.38
N ASP A 52 0.00 6.88 -12.18
CA ASP A 52 -0.87 5.75 -11.81
C ASP A 52 -0.11 4.50 -11.36
N ALA A 53 1.23 4.56 -11.25
CA ALA A 53 2.04 3.40 -10.87
C ALA A 53 1.77 2.97 -9.43
N THR A 54 1.52 1.67 -9.27
CA THR A 54 1.35 1.02 -7.97
C THR A 54 2.52 0.07 -7.71
N ALA A 55 3.01 0.01 -6.46
CA ALA A 55 4.03 -0.94 -6.01
C ALA A 55 5.15 -1.19 -7.03
N CYS A 56 6.06 -0.23 -7.19
CA CYS A 56 7.15 -0.33 -8.14
C CYS A 56 8.33 -1.16 -7.61
N ALA A 57 8.75 -2.18 -8.37
CA ALA A 57 9.91 -3.00 -8.03
C ALA A 57 10.73 -3.41 -9.28
N THR A 58 11.92 -3.97 -9.04
CA THR A 58 12.77 -4.47 -10.13
C THR A 58 12.18 -5.72 -10.78
N MET A 59 12.53 -5.98 -12.03
CA MET A 59 12.15 -7.23 -12.70
C MET A 59 12.61 -8.48 -11.90
N LYS A 60 13.80 -8.41 -11.30
CA LYS A 60 14.30 -9.49 -10.44
C LYS A 60 13.37 -9.74 -9.26
N TYR A 61 12.96 -8.70 -8.55
CA TYR A 61 12.02 -8.81 -7.43
C TYR A 61 10.69 -9.42 -7.87
N TRP A 62 10.12 -8.93 -8.98
CA TRP A 62 8.87 -9.44 -9.50
C TRP A 62 8.93 -10.93 -9.83
N ASN A 63 10.02 -11.37 -10.49
CA ASN A 63 10.17 -12.76 -10.90
C ASN A 63 10.49 -13.70 -9.71
N GLU A 64 11.39 -13.31 -8.82
CA GLU A 64 11.96 -14.22 -7.81
C GLU A 64 11.22 -14.17 -6.47
N GLN A 65 10.71 -12.98 -6.08
CA GLN A 65 10.12 -12.77 -4.76
C GLN A 65 8.58 -12.70 -4.83
N ALA A 66 8.05 -11.99 -5.82
CA ALA A 66 6.62 -11.77 -5.95
C ALA A 66 5.92 -12.80 -6.84
N HIS A 67 6.65 -13.73 -7.47
CA HIS A 67 6.13 -14.72 -8.42
C HIS A 67 5.23 -14.08 -9.51
N ARG A 68 5.67 -12.94 -10.01
CA ARG A 68 5.00 -12.19 -11.07
C ARG A 68 5.97 -11.97 -12.21
N LYS A 69 5.48 -12.00 -13.44
CA LYS A 69 6.29 -11.76 -14.65
C LYS A 69 5.93 -10.41 -15.27
N VAL A 70 6.94 -9.60 -15.55
CA VAL A 70 6.74 -8.35 -16.29
C VAL A 70 6.28 -8.66 -17.70
N MET A 71 5.17 -8.03 -18.11
CA MET A 71 4.60 -8.22 -19.45
C MET A 71 5.53 -7.71 -20.54
N TYR A 72 5.55 -8.40 -21.66
CA TYR A 72 6.32 -7.97 -22.83
C TYR A 72 5.85 -6.59 -23.32
N GLY A 73 6.81 -5.70 -23.61
CA GLY A 73 6.50 -4.33 -24.06
C GLY A 73 6.25 -3.32 -22.94
N SER A 74 6.24 -3.74 -21.66
CA SER A 74 6.12 -2.80 -20.54
C SER A 74 7.27 -1.81 -20.51
N LYS A 75 6.94 -0.53 -20.28
CA LYS A 75 7.94 0.54 -20.14
C LYS A 75 8.46 0.60 -18.71
N SER A 76 9.77 0.51 -18.54
CA SER A 76 10.40 0.67 -17.23
C SER A 76 10.36 2.12 -16.76
N ILE A 77 10.18 2.30 -15.46
CA ILE A 77 10.34 3.57 -14.75
C ILE A 77 11.78 3.65 -14.27
N ILE A 78 12.41 4.82 -14.42
CA ILE A 78 13.80 5.05 -14.01
C ILE A 78 13.80 5.78 -12.67
N ILE A 79 14.45 5.18 -11.68
CA ILE A 79 14.67 5.77 -10.36
C ILE A 79 16.16 5.86 -10.06
N LEU A 80 16.52 6.57 -8.99
CA LEU A 80 17.89 6.67 -8.51
C LEU A 80 18.13 5.67 -7.36
N GLN A 81 19.27 5.00 -7.40
CA GLN A 81 19.82 4.25 -6.28
C GLN A 81 21.25 4.71 -6.01
N ARG A 82 21.76 4.47 -4.80
CA ARG A 82 23.19 4.64 -4.50
C ARG A 82 23.89 3.29 -4.61
N HIS A 83 24.92 3.24 -5.44
CA HIS A 83 25.83 2.09 -5.50
C HIS A 83 27.22 2.56 -5.11
N GLN A 84 27.77 2.05 -4.00
CA GLN A 84 29.04 2.49 -3.43
C GLN A 84 29.12 4.03 -3.25
N GLY A 85 28.02 4.65 -2.79
CA GLY A 85 27.92 6.10 -2.60
C GLY A 85 27.63 6.92 -3.86
N VAL A 86 27.74 6.33 -5.06
CA VAL A 86 27.51 7.02 -6.34
C VAL A 86 26.05 6.86 -6.78
N PRO A 87 25.36 7.95 -7.16
CA PRO A 87 24.02 7.86 -7.74
C PRO A 87 24.05 7.11 -9.09
N THR A 88 23.21 6.11 -9.23
CA THR A 88 23.06 5.31 -10.45
C THR A 88 21.60 5.14 -10.81
N ALA A 89 21.31 5.04 -12.10
CA ALA A 89 19.96 4.77 -12.59
C ALA A 89 19.57 3.32 -12.35
N LYS A 90 18.35 3.10 -11.86
CA LYS A 90 17.74 1.78 -11.63
C LYS A 90 16.42 1.69 -12.37
N ARG A 91 16.15 0.56 -13.02
CA ARG A 91 14.87 0.30 -13.68
C ARG A 91 13.93 -0.46 -12.74
N VAL A 92 12.71 0.04 -12.63
CA VAL A 92 11.61 -0.61 -11.91
C VAL A 92 10.38 -0.69 -12.82
N PHE A 93 9.44 -1.56 -12.47
CA PHE A 93 8.17 -1.76 -13.17
C PHE A 93 7.04 -1.70 -12.15
N SER A 94 5.93 -1.11 -12.53
CA SER A 94 4.71 -1.12 -11.71
C SER A 94 4.13 -2.54 -11.62
N MET A 95 3.45 -2.86 -10.54
CA MET A 95 2.72 -4.11 -10.40
C MET A 95 1.69 -4.29 -11.53
N THR A 96 1.07 -3.21 -11.99
CA THR A 96 0.13 -3.21 -13.12
C THR A 96 0.74 -3.66 -14.45
N ASP A 97 2.08 -3.65 -14.55
CA ASP A 97 2.82 -4.18 -15.71
C ASP A 97 3.16 -5.65 -15.59
N THR A 98 2.64 -6.33 -14.58
CA THR A 98 3.01 -7.72 -14.28
C THR A 98 1.80 -8.65 -14.27
N VAL A 99 2.03 -9.91 -14.59
CA VAL A 99 1.05 -10.99 -14.48
C VAL A 99 1.54 -12.04 -13.48
N LEU A 100 0.61 -12.68 -12.79
CA LEU A 100 0.90 -13.79 -11.88
C LEU A 100 1.47 -14.98 -12.65
N THR A 101 2.46 -15.67 -12.07
CA THR A 101 3.07 -16.87 -12.66
C THR A 101 2.78 -18.15 -11.88
N GLY A 102 1.92 -18.10 -10.85
CA GLY A 102 1.53 -19.25 -10.03
C GLY A 102 0.48 -18.87 -8.98
N ASP A 103 0.00 -19.87 -8.26
CA ASP A 103 -1.07 -19.70 -7.26
C ASP A 103 -0.65 -19.00 -5.98
N LYS A 104 0.66 -18.82 -5.77
CA LYS A 104 1.23 -18.17 -4.58
C LYS A 104 1.92 -16.85 -4.96
N ALA A 105 1.14 -15.82 -5.23
CA ALA A 105 1.69 -14.49 -5.45
C ALA A 105 1.81 -13.74 -4.12
N ALA A 106 2.99 -13.22 -3.83
CA ALA A 106 3.10 -12.12 -2.88
C ALA A 106 2.57 -10.86 -3.57
N ALA A 107 1.32 -10.50 -3.29
CA ALA A 107 0.82 -9.18 -3.65
C ALA A 107 1.28 -8.16 -2.59
N PRO A 108 1.56 -6.89 -2.97
CA PRO A 108 1.52 -5.81 -2.00
C PRO A 108 0.19 -5.91 -1.25
N TRP A 109 0.19 -5.60 0.04
CA TRP A 109 -1.05 -5.71 0.79
C TRP A 109 -2.17 -4.89 0.13
N GLU A 110 -3.29 -5.57 -0.10
CA GLU A 110 -4.52 -4.99 -0.63
C GLU A 110 -5.61 -5.11 0.43
N VAL A 111 -6.41 -4.07 0.55
CA VAL A 111 -7.50 -4.02 1.53
C VAL A 111 -8.80 -4.35 0.81
N THR A 112 -9.43 -5.45 1.18
CA THR A 112 -10.80 -5.76 0.76
C THR A 112 -11.80 -4.92 1.55
N ASP A 113 -13.04 -4.79 1.05
CA ASP A 113 -14.10 -4.07 1.76
C ASP A 113 -14.36 -4.64 3.16
N ALA A 114 -14.32 -5.96 3.30
CA ALA A 114 -14.48 -6.63 4.60
C ALA A 114 -13.33 -6.29 5.57
N MET A 115 -12.09 -6.29 5.11
CA MET A 115 -10.92 -5.90 5.92
C MET A 115 -11.00 -4.44 6.32
N ARG A 116 -11.39 -3.55 5.39
CA ARG A 116 -11.58 -2.13 5.68
C ARG A 116 -12.62 -1.91 6.78
N LEU A 117 -13.75 -2.60 6.73
CA LEU A 117 -14.76 -2.51 7.77
C LEU A 117 -14.23 -2.95 9.13
N LEU A 118 -13.47 -4.05 9.19
CA LEU A 118 -12.85 -4.52 10.44
C LEU A 118 -11.81 -3.54 10.97
N LEU A 119 -10.93 -3.03 10.09
CA LEU A 119 -9.95 -2.02 10.47
C LEU A 119 -10.60 -0.75 11.02
N MET A 120 -11.70 -0.31 10.43
CA MET A 120 -12.43 0.89 10.85
C MET A 120 -13.25 0.70 12.13
N GLN A 121 -13.44 -0.54 12.60
CA GLN A 121 -13.99 -0.78 13.93
C GLN A 121 -12.99 -0.47 15.05
N VAL A 122 -11.68 -0.65 14.75
CA VAL A 122 -10.59 -0.39 15.70
C VAL A 122 -10.00 1.00 15.49
N ASN A 123 -9.90 1.44 14.23
CA ASN A 123 -9.30 2.71 13.84
C ASN A 123 -10.36 3.64 13.26
N SER A 124 -10.70 4.72 13.94
CA SER A 124 -11.47 5.82 13.36
C SER A 124 -10.53 6.73 12.53
N VAL A 125 -11.08 7.53 11.61
CA VAL A 125 -10.30 8.55 10.89
C VAL A 125 -9.64 9.52 11.87
N GLY A 126 -10.33 9.86 12.98
CA GLY A 126 -9.78 10.69 14.05
C GLY A 126 -8.55 10.05 14.70
N SER A 127 -8.64 8.76 15.07
CA SER A 127 -7.47 8.05 15.67
C SER A 127 -6.31 7.91 14.69
N LEU A 128 -6.56 7.76 13.39
CA LEU A 128 -5.53 7.74 12.36
C LEU A 128 -4.88 9.13 12.22
N MET A 129 -5.66 10.21 12.36
CA MET A 129 -5.12 11.57 12.38
C MET A 129 -4.25 11.82 13.61
N ASP A 130 -4.68 11.34 14.79
CA ASP A 130 -3.88 11.45 16.01
C ASP A 130 -2.53 10.74 15.85
N ARG A 131 -2.53 9.50 15.34
CA ARG A 131 -1.29 8.75 15.04
C ARG A 131 -0.40 9.47 14.03
N ALA A 132 -0.98 10.02 12.96
CA ALA A 132 -0.25 10.80 11.96
C ALA A 132 0.38 12.04 12.58
N THR A 133 -0.35 12.75 13.45
CA THR A 133 0.13 13.94 14.14
C THR A 133 1.25 13.60 15.13
N GLU A 134 1.09 12.57 15.94
CA GLU A 134 2.14 12.11 16.88
C GLU A 134 3.42 11.74 16.14
N GLN A 135 3.31 11.02 15.04
CA GLN A 135 4.46 10.64 14.22
C GLN A 135 5.16 11.84 13.61
N VAL A 136 4.41 12.82 13.09
CA VAL A 136 4.94 14.07 12.56
C VAL A 136 5.63 14.86 13.68
N VAL A 137 5.00 15.01 14.85
CA VAL A 137 5.60 15.71 16.00
C VAL A 137 6.90 15.03 16.45
N SER A 138 6.97 13.72 16.47
CA SER A 138 8.19 12.97 16.84
C SER A 138 9.38 13.27 15.93
N LEU A 139 9.15 13.65 14.69
CA LEU A 139 10.16 13.99 13.69
C LEU A 139 10.40 15.50 13.55
N SER A 140 9.69 16.35 14.31
CA SER A 140 9.65 17.80 14.14
C SER A 140 11.01 18.48 14.26
N ASP A 141 11.85 18.09 15.20
CA ASP A 141 13.19 18.66 15.39
C ASP A 141 14.07 18.47 14.14
N ARG A 142 13.99 17.29 13.54
CA ARG A 142 14.74 17.02 12.31
C ARG A 142 14.18 17.83 11.15
N ALA A 143 12.85 17.86 11.01
CA ALA A 143 12.17 18.60 9.95
C ALA A 143 12.47 20.11 10.05
N ASN A 144 12.43 20.68 11.24
CA ASN A 144 12.72 22.11 11.47
C ASN A 144 14.18 22.47 11.13
N ARG A 145 15.15 21.59 11.39
CA ARG A 145 16.54 21.81 10.95
C ARG A 145 16.65 21.83 9.40
N VAL A 146 15.94 20.93 8.72
CA VAL A 146 15.93 20.89 7.26
C VAL A 146 15.19 22.11 6.69
N LEU A 147 14.05 22.49 7.30
CA LEU A 147 13.28 23.68 6.94
C LEU A 147 14.18 24.92 6.97
N ALA A 148 14.89 25.17 8.08
CA ALA A 148 15.77 26.34 8.24
C ALA A 148 16.83 26.46 7.13
N THR A 149 17.25 25.36 6.52
CA THR A 149 18.23 25.37 5.41
C THR A 149 17.60 25.35 4.02
N SER A 150 16.29 25.14 3.93
CA SER A 150 15.58 24.93 2.66
C SER A 150 14.58 26.05 2.33
N ILE A 151 14.27 26.91 3.29
CA ILE A 151 13.17 27.89 3.19
C ILE A 151 13.53 29.12 2.36
N GLU A 152 14.83 29.39 2.17
CA GLU A 152 15.33 30.51 1.39
C GLU A 152 14.69 30.50 -0.01
N ASP A 153 14.32 31.67 -0.52
CA ASP A 153 13.66 31.89 -1.81
C ASP A 153 12.25 31.26 -1.98
N SER A 154 11.68 30.68 -0.94
CA SER A 154 10.30 30.16 -0.99
C SER A 154 9.27 31.18 -0.51
N ALA A 155 8.02 31.01 -0.94
CA ALA A 155 6.90 31.83 -0.46
C ALA A 155 6.70 31.68 1.06
N LEU A 156 6.97 30.51 1.64
CA LEU A 156 6.86 30.26 3.08
C LEU A 156 7.84 31.11 3.91
N ASN A 157 8.95 31.56 3.33
CA ASN A 157 9.96 32.39 4.02
C ASN A 157 9.41 33.75 4.48
N TRP A 158 8.31 34.22 3.89
CA TRP A 158 7.67 35.48 4.27
C TRP A 158 6.77 35.38 5.52
N SER A 159 6.50 34.18 6.00
CA SER A 159 5.71 33.92 7.21
C SER A 159 6.58 34.01 8.46
N HIS A 160 5.94 34.25 9.64
CA HIS A 160 6.66 34.20 10.91
C HIS A 160 7.20 32.78 11.18
N PRO A 161 8.37 32.59 11.83
CA PRO A 161 8.97 31.27 12.05
C PRO A 161 8.11 30.27 12.80
N GLU A 162 7.20 30.70 13.65
CA GLU A 162 6.22 29.81 14.30
C GLU A 162 5.16 29.32 13.31
N ASP A 163 4.66 30.21 12.45
CA ASP A 163 3.71 29.86 11.40
C ASP A 163 4.32 28.93 10.38
N GLN A 164 5.59 29.12 10.01
CA GLN A 164 6.33 28.25 9.10
C GLN A 164 6.36 26.81 9.60
N ARG A 165 6.64 26.63 10.90
CA ARG A 165 6.67 25.31 11.55
C ARG A 165 5.30 24.69 11.64
N PHE A 166 4.30 25.49 12.03
CA PHE A 166 2.91 25.06 12.12
C PHE A 166 2.38 24.59 10.75
N ILE A 167 2.56 25.41 9.71
CA ILE A 167 2.14 25.07 8.33
C ILE A 167 2.81 23.78 7.86
N LEU A 168 4.12 23.63 8.10
CA LEU A 168 4.85 22.40 7.73
C LEU A 168 4.30 21.17 8.44
N GLN A 169 4.07 21.25 9.76
CA GLN A 169 3.59 20.14 10.57
C GLN A 169 2.17 19.76 10.20
N GLU A 170 1.27 20.74 10.08
CA GLU A 170 -0.13 20.51 9.73
C GLU A 170 -0.28 19.89 8.34
N LEU A 171 0.45 20.43 7.37
CA LEU A 171 0.45 19.89 6.01
C LEU A 171 1.05 18.47 5.95
N ALA A 172 2.10 18.20 6.74
CA ALA A 172 2.70 16.87 6.82
C ALA A 172 1.75 15.86 7.48
N ALA A 173 1.05 16.22 8.57
CA ALA A 173 0.11 15.36 9.26
C ALA A 173 -1.09 15.00 8.35
N GLN A 174 -1.70 15.99 7.72
CA GLN A 174 -2.81 15.76 6.78
C GLN A 174 -2.37 14.97 5.54
N SER A 175 -1.16 15.21 5.02
CA SER A 175 -0.62 14.42 3.90
C SER A 175 -0.38 12.96 4.29
N THR A 176 0.09 12.71 5.49
CA THR A 176 0.27 11.36 6.04
C THR A 176 -1.07 10.66 6.18
N LEU A 177 -2.08 11.30 6.78
CA LEU A 177 -3.44 10.77 6.87
C LEU A 177 -4.03 10.48 5.48
N TYR A 178 -3.86 11.39 4.53
CA TYR A 178 -4.33 11.19 3.16
C TYR A 178 -3.73 9.93 2.53
N MET A 179 -2.41 9.71 2.68
CA MET A 179 -1.74 8.49 2.19
C MET A 179 -2.29 7.23 2.85
N ILE A 180 -2.58 7.27 4.16
CA ILE A 180 -3.22 6.17 4.89
C ILE A 180 -4.62 5.90 4.33
N CYS A 181 -5.45 6.93 4.18
CA CYS A 181 -6.80 6.80 3.62
C CYS A 181 -6.79 6.17 2.23
N ILE A 182 -5.89 6.63 1.35
CA ILE A 182 -5.72 6.05 0.00
C ILE A 182 -5.35 4.56 0.07
N ARG A 183 -4.41 4.17 0.93
CA ARG A 183 -3.99 2.77 1.06
C ARG A 183 -5.06 1.88 1.66
N LEU A 184 -5.85 2.39 2.59
CA LEU A 184 -6.96 1.65 3.20
C LEU A 184 -8.25 1.69 2.36
N GLY A 185 -8.28 2.45 1.26
CA GLY A 185 -9.47 2.65 0.42
C GLY A 185 -10.58 3.42 1.15
N ILE A 186 -10.22 4.27 2.12
CA ILE A 186 -11.17 5.14 2.84
C ILE A 186 -11.52 6.29 1.91
N PRO A 187 -12.83 6.54 1.62
CA PRO A 187 -13.24 7.69 0.83
C PRO A 187 -12.81 8.99 1.49
N VAL A 188 -12.28 9.92 0.69
CA VAL A 188 -11.82 11.24 1.15
C VAL A 188 -12.43 12.33 0.27
N GLN A 189 -12.78 13.47 0.88
CA GLN A 189 -13.24 14.66 0.20
C GLN A 189 -12.14 15.73 0.25
N GLU A 190 -12.25 16.75 -0.62
CA GLU A 190 -11.27 17.84 -0.63
C GLU A 190 -11.28 18.64 0.67
N GLU A 191 -12.45 18.83 1.23
CA GLU A 191 -12.71 19.60 2.45
C GLU A 191 -12.10 18.94 3.70
N ASP A 192 -11.84 17.64 3.65
CA ASP A 192 -11.23 16.89 4.77
C ASP A 192 -9.76 17.27 5.01
N PHE A 193 -9.12 17.96 4.05
CA PHE A 193 -7.68 18.26 4.06
C PHE A 193 -7.41 19.76 3.80
N PRO A 194 -7.88 20.66 4.68
CA PRO A 194 -7.75 22.11 4.47
C PRO A 194 -6.30 22.60 4.42
N ALA A 195 -5.36 21.93 5.09
CA ALA A 195 -3.95 22.31 5.06
C ALA A 195 -3.34 22.20 3.65
N PHE A 196 -3.95 21.44 2.72
CA PHE A 196 -3.43 21.32 1.36
C PHE A 196 -3.43 22.67 0.61
N GLN A 197 -4.25 23.64 1.00
CA GLN A 197 -4.20 24.98 0.44
C GLN A 197 -2.85 25.66 0.66
N ASN A 198 -2.12 25.28 1.71
CA ASN A 198 -0.81 25.83 2.03
C ASN A 198 0.33 25.23 1.21
N VAL A 199 0.09 24.18 0.43
CA VAL A 199 1.15 23.49 -0.33
C VAL A 199 1.86 24.40 -1.32
N THR A 200 1.16 25.41 -1.85
CA THR A 200 1.70 26.40 -2.80
C THR A 200 2.80 27.29 -2.20
N GLN A 201 2.94 27.31 -0.88
CA GLN A 201 4.04 28.02 -0.22
C GLN A 201 5.37 27.25 -0.28
N PHE A 202 5.31 25.96 -0.67
CA PHE A 202 6.48 25.08 -0.87
C PHE A 202 6.91 25.07 -2.35
N ASP A 203 7.10 26.25 -2.91
CA ASP A 203 7.19 26.56 -4.34
C ASP A 203 8.58 26.38 -4.96
N THR A 204 9.62 26.12 -4.16
CA THR A 204 10.96 25.76 -4.66
C THR A 204 11.23 24.27 -4.51
N SER A 205 12.11 23.71 -5.35
CA SER A 205 12.48 22.29 -5.27
C SER A 205 13.09 21.93 -3.90
N ARG A 206 13.82 22.84 -3.26
CA ARG A 206 14.46 22.60 -1.94
C ARG A 206 13.42 22.43 -0.84
N ILE A 207 12.46 23.36 -0.77
CA ILE A 207 11.44 23.31 0.30
C ILE A 207 10.41 22.20 0.03
N SER A 208 10.10 21.92 -1.23
CA SER A 208 9.27 20.76 -1.60
C SER A 208 9.94 19.42 -1.20
N LEU A 209 11.28 19.32 -1.36
CA LEU A 209 12.03 18.15 -0.88
C LEU A 209 12.04 18.06 0.65
N CYS A 210 12.02 19.18 1.37
CA CYS A 210 11.86 19.21 2.83
C CYS A 210 10.49 18.65 3.24
N LEU A 211 9.40 19.19 2.69
CA LEU A 211 8.03 18.75 2.96
C LEU A 211 7.83 17.27 2.64
N GLY A 212 8.13 16.88 1.41
CA GLY A 212 7.88 15.51 0.97
C GLY A 212 8.74 14.47 1.66
N GLY A 213 10.00 14.81 2.01
CA GLY A 213 10.86 13.96 2.84
C GLY A 213 10.32 13.80 4.26
N TYR A 214 9.68 14.83 4.80
CA TYR A 214 9.03 14.78 6.10
C TYR A 214 7.77 13.90 6.06
N VAL A 215 6.90 14.10 5.06
CA VAL A 215 5.71 13.27 4.84
C VAL A 215 6.08 11.80 4.66
N GLN A 216 7.06 11.49 3.82
CA GLN A 216 7.51 10.11 3.58
C GLN A 216 8.03 9.46 4.87
N ALA A 217 8.85 10.17 5.65
CA ALA A 217 9.39 9.65 6.91
C ALA A 217 8.30 9.43 7.99
N ALA A 218 7.21 10.20 7.95
CA ALA A 218 6.08 10.01 8.86
C ALA A 218 5.14 8.89 8.38
N ALA A 219 4.88 8.80 7.07
CA ALA A 219 3.93 7.86 6.52
C ALA A 219 4.45 6.41 6.48
N GLU A 220 5.74 6.20 6.18
CA GLU A 220 6.31 4.86 6.00
C GLU A 220 6.08 3.92 7.20
N PRO A 221 6.45 4.25 8.45
CA PRO A 221 6.25 3.37 9.59
C PRO A 221 4.77 3.09 9.89
N LEU A 222 3.90 4.07 9.72
CA LEU A 222 2.46 3.90 9.95
C LEU A 222 1.82 2.99 8.89
N LEU A 223 2.23 3.14 7.64
CA LEU A 223 1.74 2.28 6.56
C LEU A 223 2.29 0.84 6.66
N ASP A 224 3.50 0.67 7.18
CA ASP A 224 4.05 -0.66 7.50
C ASP A 224 3.25 -1.34 8.60
N GLU A 225 2.97 -0.64 9.69
CA GLU A 225 2.16 -1.15 10.80
C GLU A 225 0.76 -1.55 10.32
N LEU A 226 0.06 -0.66 9.62
CA LEU A 226 -1.25 -0.94 9.03
C LEU A 226 -1.21 -2.11 8.03
N GLY A 227 -0.15 -2.21 7.23
CA GLY A 227 0.07 -3.34 6.33
C GLY A 227 0.19 -4.68 7.06
N HIS A 228 0.84 -4.70 8.22
CA HIS A 228 0.90 -5.88 9.08
C HIS A 228 -0.48 -6.25 9.66
N GLU A 229 -1.26 -5.25 10.13
CA GLU A 229 -2.64 -5.45 10.60
C GLU A 229 -3.52 -6.06 9.50
N VAL A 230 -3.47 -5.52 8.27
CA VAL A 230 -4.20 -6.05 7.10
C VAL A 230 -3.81 -7.49 6.80
N MET A 231 -2.51 -7.81 6.80
CA MET A 231 -2.04 -9.18 6.55
C MET A 231 -2.47 -10.16 7.65
N GLN A 232 -2.55 -9.70 8.91
CA GLN A 232 -3.05 -10.52 10.00
C GLN A 232 -4.54 -10.83 9.82
N LEU A 233 -5.36 -9.81 9.55
CA LEU A 233 -6.79 -10.00 9.25
C LEU A 233 -7.04 -10.95 8.07
N ALA A 234 -6.19 -10.88 7.04
CA ALA A 234 -6.26 -11.80 5.91
C ALA A 234 -6.03 -13.25 6.33
N ARG A 235 -5.04 -13.51 7.19
CA ARG A 235 -4.74 -14.87 7.71
C ARG A 235 -5.87 -15.40 8.58
N ASP A 236 -6.39 -14.57 9.48
CA ASP A 236 -7.47 -14.95 10.40
C ASP A 236 -8.76 -15.27 9.63
N SER A 237 -9.06 -14.51 8.57
CA SER A 237 -10.20 -14.77 7.69
C SER A 237 -10.10 -16.11 6.96
N VAL A 238 -8.90 -16.53 6.53
CA VAL A 238 -8.66 -17.82 5.90
C VAL A 238 -8.76 -18.96 6.92
N ALA A 239 -8.27 -18.77 8.14
CA ALA A 239 -8.33 -19.77 9.20
C ALA A 239 -9.79 -20.08 9.61
N ILE A 240 -10.65 -19.07 9.73
CA ILE A 240 -12.07 -19.24 10.04
C ILE A 240 -12.82 -20.02 8.96
N GLN A 241 -12.46 -19.85 7.69
CA GLN A 241 -13.06 -20.58 6.57
C GLN A 241 -12.58 -22.04 6.47
N ALA A 242 -11.46 -22.37 7.11
CA ALA A 242 -10.86 -23.72 7.09
C ALA A 242 -11.30 -24.62 8.26
N GLU A 243 -12.04 -24.12 9.24
CA GLU A 243 -12.58 -24.95 10.33
C GLU A 243 -13.74 -25.82 9.78
N PRO A 244 -13.64 -27.16 9.85
CA PRO A 244 -14.72 -28.03 9.41
C PRO A 244 -15.94 -27.82 10.33
N VAL A 245 -17.10 -27.59 9.72
CA VAL A 245 -18.39 -27.61 10.41
C VAL A 245 -18.51 -28.94 11.11
N HIS A 246 -18.34 -28.97 12.42
CA HIS A 246 -18.63 -30.12 13.25
C HIS A 246 -20.16 -30.33 13.19
N ASN A 247 -20.61 -31.23 12.33
CA ASN A 247 -21.96 -31.77 12.36
C ASN A 247 -22.14 -32.46 13.71
N THR A 248 -22.81 -31.80 14.61
CA THR A 248 -23.42 -32.43 15.80
C THR A 248 -24.53 -33.34 15.30
N ASP A 249 -24.21 -34.62 15.10
CA ASP A 249 -25.16 -35.68 14.96
C ASP A 249 -26.02 -35.70 16.23
N THR A 250 -27.25 -35.26 16.08
CA THR A 250 -28.31 -35.38 17.07
C THR A 250 -28.70 -36.85 17.15
N GLN A 251 -28.21 -37.55 18.15
CA GLN A 251 -28.75 -38.85 18.55
C GLN A 251 -30.19 -38.67 19.01
N SER A 252 -31.14 -39.25 18.26
CA SER A 252 -32.50 -39.48 18.70
C SER A 252 -32.62 -40.81 19.49
N PRO A 253 -33.41 -40.87 20.54
CA PRO A 253 -33.45 -42.02 21.45
C PRO A 253 -34.30 -43.18 20.90
N THR A 254 -33.76 -44.38 21.10
CA THR A 254 -34.31 -45.69 20.95
C THR A 254 -35.70 -45.85 21.56
N GLN A 255 -36.67 -46.33 20.80
CA GLN A 255 -37.83 -47.06 21.34
C GLN A 255 -37.85 -48.46 20.85
N THR A 256 -37.77 -49.37 21.83
CA THR A 256 -37.94 -50.80 21.77
C THR A 256 -39.41 -51.15 21.52
N THR A 257 -39.76 -52.01 20.61
CA THR A 257 -40.82 -53.00 20.79
C THR A 257 -40.65 -54.16 19.80
N SER A 258 -40.95 -55.30 20.37
CA SER A 258 -40.75 -56.68 20.04
C SER A 258 -41.57 -57.19 18.84
N ARG A 259 -41.03 -58.32 18.25
CA ARG A 259 -41.72 -59.61 17.94
C ARG A 259 -42.36 -59.75 16.57
N GLU A 260 -42.02 -60.74 15.91
CA GLU A 260 -42.37 -62.07 15.52
C GLU A 260 -42.11 -62.37 14.05
N GLU A 261 -41.31 -63.40 13.84
CA GLU A 261 -41.49 -64.66 13.08
C GLU A 261 -41.92 -64.58 11.57
N ALA A 262 -41.18 -65.14 10.71
CA ALA A 262 -41.25 -66.44 10.00
C ALA A 262 -40.64 -66.35 8.59
N VAL A 263 -39.62 -67.13 8.33
CA VAL A 263 -39.53 -68.38 7.57
C VAL A 263 -39.60 -68.24 6.01
N THR A 264 -38.62 -68.93 5.45
CA THR A 264 -38.46 -69.65 4.16
C THR A 264 -37.87 -68.88 2.96
N ASP A 265 -36.74 -69.44 2.57
CA ASP A 265 -36.33 -70.18 1.39
C ASP A 265 -36.48 -69.43 0.05
N ASP A 266 -35.62 -69.48 -0.83
CA ASP A 266 -34.82 -70.51 -1.51
C ASP A 266 -33.98 -69.83 -2.67
N VAL A 267 -32.73 -70.18 -2.75
CA VAL A 267 -31.97 -70.72 -3.91
C VAL A 267 -32.02 -70.07 -5.28
N HIS A 268 -30.86 -69.98 -5.79
CA HIS A 268 -30.22 -70.17 -7.11
C HIS A 268 -29.50 -68.96 -7.70
N GLU A 269 -28.23 -69.05 -7.70
CA GLU A 269 -27.29 -69.57 -8.76
C GLU A 269 -27.32 -68.80 -10.09
N ARG A 270 -26.23 -68.33 -10.48
CA ARG A 270 -25.24 -68.57 -11.54
C ARG A 270 -24.73 -67.34 -12.24
N GLU A 271 -23.50 -67.20 -12.18
CA GLU A 271 -22.43 -67.41 -13.19
C GLU A 271 -22.47 -66.53 -14.45
N GLY A 272 -21.33 -66.00 -14.72
CA GLY A 272 -20.73 -65.86 -16.03
C GLY A 272 -20.01 -64.52 -16.24
N LEU A 273 -18.71 -64.47 -16.05
CA LEU A 273 -17.64 -64.47 -17.08
C LEU A 273 -17.95 -63.51 -18.25
N SER A 274 -17.12 -62.69 -18.67
CA SER A 274 -15.70 -62.60 -18.98
C SER A 274 -15.45 -61.39 -19.89
N ASP A 275 -14.31 -60.83 -19.72
CA ASP A 275 -13.32 -60.46 -20.73
C ASP A 275 -13.48 -59.27 -21.66
N SER A 276 -12.46 -58.56 -21.56
CA SER A 276 -11.43 -58.12 -22.54
C SER A 276 -11.55 -56.74 -23.13
N GLU A 277 -10.51 -56.04 -22.79
CA GLU A 277 -9.81 -55.02 -23.58
C GLU A 277 -9.74 -55.31 -25.10
N PRO A 278 -9.35 -54.38 -25.89
CA PRO A 278 -8.17 -53.51 -25.71
C PRO A 278 -8.42 -51.99 -25.67
#